data_9e9ff3c65fc799c92c073ccab5633580
#
_entry.id   9e9ff3c65fc799c92c073ccab5633580
#
_cell.length_a   1.000
_cell.length_b   1.000
_cell.length_c   1.000
_cell.angle_alpha   90.00
_cell.angle_beta   90.00
_cell.angle_gamma   90.00
#
_symmetry.space_group_name_H-M   'P 1'
#
loop_
_entity.id
_entity.type
_entity.pdbx_description
1 polymer ?
#
loop_
_entity_poly.entity_id
_entity_poly.type
_entity_poly.pdbx_seq_one_letter_code
_entity_poly.pdbx_strand_id
1 'polypeptide(L)'
;MSFTTDESRWSDVWLAAAARGTTICGDFLAATALALALQGAGAGGLAVSGLLLAATLPLVVLAPLAGRLADRTDSRTLLVTIGFGQAAICALLAVVEQPVLVVGLVALLASGLAVTQPCLAALLPAMVRPADLPRASAISQTAVSLGALGGPVLAGLLVGQFGTRVPLLLDAATYLALVVAGLLLRTRRGGRRPAAVSSDAAASQAAASPAAAANRPAVSGGVATPGGTEIGWRLRRDPLMLVMVVSTAVVIAAIGGINVIEVFFIRETLGGSATTYGLVSAAWMAGMLPGTWLAVRLARRLDDDAGLVRGVLATLAVCSLMVLLAATVPAAGVLVPLWLVGGAANGGENVFANLLTARRVPEAMRARAYASYGAAVQGGSMAGFLIGGALLAVVPPRPLIAGAGVVGLLVVLVFVPFVTRAVRRSSSAGLATPGRPAEPEPAAGDTVGPWLSASHARGSGTSSS
;
A
#
# COMPACT_ATOMS: atom_id res chain seq x y z
N MET A 1 17.39 -0.80 28.31
CA MET A 1 16.46 0.09 29.01
C MET A 1 15.30 0.34 28.08
N SER A 2 14.20 -0.40 28.26
CA SER A 2 12.90 -0.14 27.63
C SER A 2 12.38 1.16 28.29
N PHE A 3 12.39 2.24 27.54
CA PHE A 3 11.65 3.43 27.93
C PHE A 3 10.17 3.09 27.76
N THR A 4 9.53 2.67 28.84
CA THR A 4 8.07 2.76 28.97
C THR A 4 7.81 4.26 29.07
N THR A 5 7.31 4.87 27.98
CA THR A 5 6.77 6.22 28.05
C THR A 5 5.51 6.13 28.89
N ASP A 6 5.58 6.60 30.14
CA ASP A 6 4.41 6.66 31.04
C ASP A 6 3.31 7.57 30.49
N GLU A 7 3.66 8.46 29.56
CA GLU A 7 2.73 9.35 28.86
C GLU A 7 2.95 9.39 27.36
N SER A 8 1.86 9.37 26.60
CA SER A 8 1.89 9.55 25.13
C SER A 8 2.19 11.00 24.76
N ARG A 9 3.18 11.23 23.92
CA ARG A 9 3.60 12.57 23.44
C ARG A 9 2.79 12.97 22.21
N TRP A 10 1.57 13.41 22.42
CA TRP A 10 0.67 13.78 21.32
C TRP A 10 1.19 14.95 20.47
N SER A 11 1.95 15.88 21.06
CA SER A 11 2.61 16.97 20.30
C SER A 11 3.55 16.44 19.23
N ASP A 12 4.37 15.44 19.57
CA ASP A 12 5.30 14.82 18.62
C ASP A 12 4.54 14.04 17.52
N VAL A 13 3.41 13.37 17.88
CA VAL A 13 2.53 12.67 16.93
C VAL A 13 1.95 13.64 15.91
N TRP A 14 1.36 14.76 16.35
CA TRP A 14 0.78 15.77 15.46
C TRP A 14 1.85 16.41 14.58
N LEU A 15 3.03 16.73 15.14
CA LEU A 15 4.13 17.30 14.38
C LEU A 15 4.65 16.33 13.30
N ALA A 16 4.85 15.06 13.65
CA ALA A 16 5.28 14.04 12.70
C ALA A 16 4.22 13.76 11.63
N ALA A 17 2.93 13.72 12.00
CA ALA A 17 1.82 13.54 11.08
C ALA A 17 1.70 14.73 10.11
N ALA A 18 1.79 15.96 10.62
CA ALA A 18 1.76 17.17 9.80
C ALA A 18 2.96 17.19 8.82
N ALA A 19 4.17 16.95 9.31
CA ALA A 19 5.36 16.89 8.45
C ALA A 19 5.21 15.81 7.36
N ARG A 20 4.71 14.64 7.70
CA ARG A 20 4.48 13.55 6.74
C ARG A 20 3.39 13.90 5.73
N GLY A 21 2.28 14.49 6.18
CA GLY A 21 1.19 14.91 5.29
C GLY A 21 1.61 16.01 4.33
N THR A 22 2.38 17.00 4.80
CA THR A 22 2.88 18.09 3.96
C THR A 22 3.91 17.61 2.94
N THR A 23 4.85 16.73 3.30
CA THR A 23 5.79 16.16 2.34
C THR A 23 5.10 15.30 1.29
N ILE A 24 4.13 14.46 1.67
CA ILE A 24 3.32 13.70 0.70
C ILE A 24 2.54 14.65 -0.23
N CYS A 25 1.99 15.74 0.29
CA CYS A 25 1.34 16.75 -0.55
C CYS A 25 2.34 17.36 -1.54
N GLY A 26 3.53 17.72 -1.10
CA GLY A 26 4.61 18.23 -1.92
C GLY A 26 5.05 17.24 -3.01
N ASP A 27 5.26 15.97 -2.65
CA ASP A 27 5.65 14.90 -3.57
C ASP A 27 4.63 14.75 -4.73
N PHE A 28 3.33 14.68 -4.40
CA PHE A 28 2.27 14.58 -5.42
C PHE A 28 2.13 15.88 -6.23
N LEU A 29 2.34 17.03 -5.59
CA LEU A 29 2.35 18.33 -6.24
C LEU A 29 3.50 18.40 -7.26
N ALA A 30 4.72 18.03 -6.87
CA ALA A 30 5.90 18.01 -7.74
C ALA A 30 5.75 17.00 -8.88
N ALA A 31 5.30 15.77 -8.59
CA ALA A 31 5.08 14.73 -9.59
C ALA A 31 4.08 15.19 -10.68
N THR A 32 2.96 15.76 -10.25
CA THR A 32 1.93 16.29 -11.16
C THR A 32 2.46 17.48 -11.99
N ALA A 33 3.19 18.40 -11.35
CA ALA A 33 3.78 19.56 -12.04
C ALA A 33 4.85 19.13 -13.06
N LEU A 34 5.70 18.16 -12.72
CA LEU A 34 6.73 17.65 -13.63
C LEU A 34 6.13 16.87 -14.80
N ALA A 35 5.06 16.09 -14.57
CA ALA A 35 4.35 15.41 -15.65
C ALA A 35 3.77 16.41 -16.67
N LEU A 36 3.15 17.50 -16.17
CA LEU A 36 2.66 18.60 -17.00
C LEU A 36 3.79 19.36 -17.71
N ALA A 37 4.93 19.56 -17.02
CA ALA A 37 6.11 20.22 -17.61
C ALA A 37 6.69 19.41 -18.77
N LEU A 38 6.90 18.10 -18.58
CA LEU A 38 7.43 17.22 -19.62
C LEU A 38 6.46 17.10 -20.81
N GLN A 39 5.16 16.98 -20.56
CA GLN A 39 4.14 16.99 -21.62
C GLN A 39 4.15 18.32 -22.38
N GLY A 40 4.18 19.48 -21.67
CA GLY A 40 4.21 20.81 -22.28
C GLY A 40 5.49 21.10 -23.07
N ALA A 41 6.62 20.49 -22.67
CA ALA A 41 7.90 20.58 -23.41
C ALA A 41 7.96 19.63 -24.62
N GLY A 42 6.91 18.85 -24.90
CA GLY A 42 6.90 17.88 -25.99
C GLY A 42 7.86 16.69 -25.80
N ALA A 43 8.24 16.39 -24.55
CA ALA A 43 9.22 15.35 -24.24
C ALA A 43 8.74 13.90 -24.49
N GLY A 44 7.46 13.72 -24.83
CA GLY A 44 6.84 12.45 -25.17
C GLY A 44 6.60 11.50 -23.99
N GLY A 45 5.92 10.38 -24.27
CA GLY A 45 5.50 9.42 -23.26
C GLY A 45 6.65 8.74 -22.52
N LEU A 46 7.78 8.49 -23.18
CA LEU A 46 8.96 7.86 -22.55
C LEU A 46 9.59 8.73 -21.48
N ALA A 47 9.57 10.07 -21.62
CA ALA A 47 10.07 10.97 -20.58
C ALA A 47 9.20 10.92 -19.32
N VAL A 48 7.87 10.91 -19.49
CA VAL A 48 6.92 10.76 -18.37
C VAL A 48 7.03 9.38 -17.73
N SER A 49 7.22 8.32 -18.52
CA SER A 49 7.51 6.98 -17.98
C SER A 49 8.81 6.97 -17.18
N GLY A 50 9.86 7.59 -17.68
CA GLY A 50 11.13 7.77 -16.99
C GLY A 50 10.97 8.50 -15.66
N LEU A 51 10.15 9.56 -15.63
CA LEU A 51 9.79 10.30 -14.43
C LEU A 51 9.14 9.39 -13.37
N LEU A 52 8.10 8.63 -13.76
CA LEU A 52 7.38 7.75 -12.82
C LEU A 52 8.27 6.58 -12.35
N LEU A 53 9.09 6.04 -13.22
CA LEU A 53 10.09 5.02 -12.85
C LEU A 53 11.14 5.60 -11.89
N ALA A 54 11.65 6.78 -12.17
CA ALA A 54 12.59 7.48 -11.29
C ALA A 54 12.01 7.77 -9.92
N ALA A 55 10.71 8.08 -9.84
CA ALA A 55 10.01 8.28 -8.58
C ALA A 55 9.76 6.99 -7.78
N THR A 56 9.70 5.83 -8.44
CA THR A 56 9.27 4.57 -7.81
C THR A 56 10.38 3.54 -7.65
N LEU A 57 11.27 3.42 -8.62
CA LEU A 57 12.33 2.40 -8.65
C LEU A 57 13.30 2.50 -7.45
N PRO A 58 13.79 3.70 -7.06
CA PRO A 58 14.68 3.83 -5.90
C PRO A 58 14.03 3.38 -4.60
N LEU A 59 12.72 3.59 -4.42
CA LEU A 59 11.98 3.15 -3.23
C LEU A 59 12.03 1.62 -3.06
N VAL A 60 12.00 0.88 -4.15
CA VAL A 60 12.05 -0.59 -4.15
C VAL A 60 13.48 -1.09 -3.98
N VAL A 61 14.41 -0.56 -4.79
CA VAL A 61 15.81 -1.03 -4.83
C VAL A 61 16.56 -0.67 -3.55
N LEU A 62 16.35 0.53 -3.02
CA LEU A 62 17.06 1.02 -1.84
C LEU A 62 16.40 0.62 -0.52
N ALA A 63 15.21 0.00 -0.52
CA ALA A 63 14.50 -0.39 0.68
C ALA A 63 15.35 -1.15 1.71
N PRO A 64 16.16 -2.17 1.35
CA PRO A 64 16.99 -2.90 2.31
C PRO A 64 18.11 -2.04 2.93
N LEU A 65 18.67 -1.12 2.13
CA LEU A 65 19.71 -0.18 2.59
C LEU A 65 19.11 0.90 3.48
N ALA A 66 17.97 1.43 3.09
CA ALA A 66 17.23 2.45 3.83
C ALA A 66 16.83 1.97 5.23
N GLY A 67 16.34 0.73 5.35
CA GLY A 67 16.05 0.12 6.65
C GLY A 67 17.29 0.02 7.54
N ARG A 68 18.42 -0.45 7.01
CA ARG A 68 19.68 -0.54 7.75
C ARG A 68 20.22 0.84 8.18
N LEU A 69 20.06 1.84 7.32
CA LEU A 69 20.49 3.21 7.61
C LEU A 69 19.62 3.83 8.72
N ALA A 70 18.29 3.66 8.63
CA ALA A 70 17.34 4.12 9.64
C ALA A 70 17.56 3.48 11.02
N ASP A 71 18.02 2.21 11.06
CA ASP A 71 18.30 1.52 12.33
C ASP A 71 19.63 1.92 12.96
N ARG A 72 20.62 2.30 12.15
CA ARG A 72 21.99 2.61 12.60
C ARG A 72 22.22 4.07 12.94
N THR A 73 21.49 4.99 12.31
CA THR A 73 21.69 6.42 12.40
C THR A 73 20.59 7.06 13.25
N ASP A 74 20.92 8.14 13.96
CA ASP A 74 19.92 8.91 14.71
C ASP A 74 18.87 9.50 13.75
N SER A 75 17.60 9.28 14.08
CA SER A 75 16.45 9.70 13.26
C SER A 75 16.43 11.20 12.98
N ARG A 76 16.86 12.04 13.95
CA ARG A 76 16.93 13.50 13.77
C ARG A 76 18.00 13.85 12.72
N THR A 77 19.18 13.26 12.80
CA THR A 77 20.25 13.49 11.83
C THR A 77 19.80 13.10 10.41
N LEU A 78 19.14 11.93 10.27
CA LEU A 78 18.64 11.49 8.98
C LEU A 78 17.58 12.46 8.40
N LEU A 79 16.58 12.83 9.20
CA LEU A 79 15.52 13.73 8.73
C LEU A 79 16.05 15.10 8.33
N VAL A 80 17.01 15.63 9.09
CA VAL A 80 17.61 16.94 8.82
C VAL A 80 18.51 16.90 7.59
N THR A 81 19.47 15.97 7.53
CA THR A 81 20.45 15.92 6.43
C THR A 81 19.79 15.55 5.09
N ILE A 82 18.94 14.53 5.08
CA ILE A 82 18.25 14.11 3.86
C ILE A 82 17.19 15.15 3.47
N GLY A 83 16.45 15.72 4.43
CA GLY A 83 15.46 16.75 4.15
C GLY A 83 16.08 18.02 3.52
N PHE A 84 17.23 18.48 3.96
CA PHE A 84 17.96 19.56 3.29
C PHE A 84 18.39 19.17 1.87
N GLY A 85 18.91 17.95 1.68
CA GLY A 85 19.25 17.45 0.36
C GLY A 85 18.05 17.43 -0.58
N GLN A 86 16.89 16.93 -0.11
CA GLN A 86 15.65 16.89 -0.87
C GLN A 86 15.14 18.29 -1.20
N ALA A 87 15.16 19.24 -0.25
CA ALA A 87 14.81 20.63 -0.52
C ALA A 87 15.71 21.27 -1.59
N ALA A 88 17.02 21.02 -1.55
CA ALA A 88 17.96 21.51 -2.57
C ALA A 88 17.67 20.87 -3.94
N ILE A 89 17.36 19.58 -4.01
CA ILE A 89 16.99 18.90 -5.26
C ILE A 89 15.70 19.48 -5.83
N CYS A 90 14.66 19.72 -5.02
CA CYS A 90 13.41 20.34 -5.48
C CYS A 90 13.64 21.78 -5.98
N ALA A 91 14.49 22.57 -5.29
CA ALA A 91 14.85 23.90 -5.76
C ALA A 91 15.62 23.86 -7.11
N LEU A 92 16.49 22.86 -7.29
CA LEU A 92 17.19 22.63 -8.56
C LEU A 92 16.23 22.19 -9.67
N LEU A 93 15.25 21.33 -9.38
CA LEU A 93 14.21 20.94 -10.33
C LEU A 93 13.38 22.14 -10.82
N ALA A 94 13.24 23.20 -10.01
CA ALA A 94 12.52 24.42 -10.40
C ALA A 94 13.22 25.23 -11.50
N VAL A 95 14.51 24.99 -11.75
CA VAL A 95 15.32 25.72 -12.75
C VAL A 95 15.84 24.85 -13.89
N VAL A 96 15.79 23.51 -13.73
CA VAL A 96 16.26 22.55 -14.74
C VAL A 96 15.12 22.23 -15.70
N GLU A 97 15.37 22.36 -17.01
CA GLU A 97 14.38 22.08 -18.05
C GLU A 97 14.72 20.82 -18.89
N GLN A 98 15.94 20.30 -18.79
CA GLN A 98 16.36 19.12 -19.55
C GLN A 98 15.71 17.85 -19.01
N PRO A 99 14.93 17.07 -19.81
CA PRO A 99 14.19 15.91 -19.33
C PRO A 99 15.06 14.83 -18.64
N VAL A 100 16.27 14.60 -19.16
CA VAL A 100 17.20 13.59 -18.58
C VAL A 100 17.67 14.03 -17.19
N LEU A 101 17.97 15.29 -16.98
CA LEU A 101 18.37 15.82 -15.68
C LEU A 101 17.19 15.82 -14.70
N VAL A 102 15.99 16.16 -15.17
CA VAL A 102 14.76 16.08 -14.35
C VAL A 102 14.56 14.65 -13.85
N VAL A 103 14.62 13.65 -14.73
CA VAL A 103 14.48 12.22 -14.35
C VAL A 103 15.57 11.81 -13.35
N GLY A 104 16.82 12.22 -13.57
CA GLY A 104 17.93 11.93 -12.65
C GLY A 104 17.74 12.56 -11.26
N LEU A 105 17.31 13.82 -11.21
CA LEU A 105 17.05 14.54 -9.95
C LEU A 105 15.86 13.93 -9.19
N VAL A 106 14.81 13.50 -9.90
CA VAL A 106 13.67 12.79 -9.29
C VAL A 106 14.09 11.42 -8.73
N ALA A 107 14.98 10.69 -9.41
CA ALA A 107 15.53 9.45 -8.88
C ALA A 107 16.33 9.69 -7.59
N LEU A 108 17.09 10.79 -7.52
CA LEU A 108 17.83 11.19 -6.33
C LEU A 108 16.89 11.62 -5.20
N LEU A 109 15.83 12.39 -5.51
CA LEU A 109 14.77 12.75 -4.57
C LEU A 109 14.08 11.52 -3.98
N ALA A 110 13.68 10.56 -4.82
CA ALA A 110 13.06 9.30 -4.42
C ALA A 110 14.00 8.43 -3.57
N SER A 111 15.32 8.51 -3.81
CA SER A 111 16.32 7.83 -2.97
C SER A 111 16.31 8.37 -1.53
N GLY A 112 16.13 9.68 -1.35
CA GLY A 112 15.91 10.31 -0.04
C GLY A 112 14.61 9.85 0.61
N LEU A 113 13.50 9.78 -0.16
CA LEU A 113 12.21 9.29 0.31
C LEU A 113 12.27 7.84 0.81
N ALA A 114 13.06 6.98 0.15
CA ALA A 114 13.27 5.60 0.57
C ALA A 114 13.77 5.50 2.02
N VAL A 115 14.48 6.52 2.52
CA VAL A 115 15.01 6.57 3.89
C VAL A 115 14.09 7.35 4.83
N THR A 116 13.58 8.51 4.44
CA THR A 116 12.79 9.39 5.31
C THR A 116 11.42 8.80 5.65
N GLN A 117 10.77 8.12 4.71
CA GLN A 117 9.46 7.50 4.92
C GLN A 117 9.47 6.41 6.03
N PRO A 118 10.35 5.38 5.97
CA PRO A 118 10.41 4.38 7.04
C PRO A 118 10.93 4.96 8.35
N CYS A 119 11.81 5.98 8.32
CA CYS A 119 12.28 6.66 9.50
C CYS A 119 11.13 7.31 10.29
N LEU A 120 10.27 8.09 9.61
CA LEU A 120 9.07 8.69 10.22
C LEU A 120 8.08 7.65 10.73
N ALA A 121 7.85 6.58 9.95
CA ALA A 121 6.95 5.50 10.37
C ALA A 121 7.46 4.78 11.63
N ALA A 122 8.79 4.60 11.74
CA ALA A 122 9.42 3.94 12.88
C ALA A 122 9.43 4.79 14.16
N LEU A 123 9.31 6.12 14.06
CA LEU A 123 9.22 7.02 15.21
C LEU A 123 7.85 6.95 15.90
N LEU A 124 6.77 6.66 15.17
CA LEU A 124 5.42 6.71 15.69
C LEU A 124 5.18 5.81 16.93
N PRO A 125 5.62 4.53 16.95
CA PRO A 125 5.48 3.68 18.13
C PRO A 125 6.34 4.13 19.33
N ALA A 126 7.39 4.91 19.07
CA ALA A 126 8.24 5.45 20.13
C ALA A 126 7.65 6.72 20.79
N MET A 127 6.62 7.32 20.19
CA MET A 127 5.97 8.54 20.67
C MET A 127 4.79 8.25 21.60
N VAL A 128 4.18 7.05 21.51
CA VAL A 128 2.92 6.74 22.19
C VAL A 128 2.97 5.40 22.91
N ARG A 129 2.11 5.26 23.92
CA ARG A 129 1.88 3.97 24.56
C ARG A 129 1.27 2.96 23.58
N PRO A 130 1.49 1.65 23.75
CA PRO A 130 0.91 0.61 22.89
C PRO A 130 -0.61 0.73 22.71
N ALA A 131 -1.36 1.12 23.76
CA ALA A 131 -2.80 1.31 23.72
C ALA A 131 -3.23 2.49 22.80
N ASP A 132 -2.39 3.52 22.66
CA ASP A 132 -2.67 4.73 21.87
C ASP A 132 -2.18 4.62 20.41
N LEU A 133 -1.40 3.57 20.08
CA LEU A 133 -0.81 3.38 18.76
C LEU A 133 -1.83 3.35 17.62
N PRO A 134 -3.01 2.70 17.75
CA PRO A 134 -4.03 2.74 16.69
C PRO A 134 -4.51 4.16 16.38
N ARG A 135 -4.71 5.00 17.41
CA ARG A 135 -5.13 6.39 17.24
C ARG A 135 -4.04 7.23 16.58
N ALA A 136 -2.78 7.10 17.01
CA ALA A 136 -1.65 7.78 16.42
C ALA A 136 -1.45 7.40 14.95
N SER A 137 -1.59 6.10 14.63
CA SER A 137 -1.54 5.59 13.26
C SER A 137 -2.68 6.16 12.40
N ALA A 138 -3.89 6.26 12.94
CA ALA A 138 -5.03 6.86 12.23
C ALA A 138 -4.77 8.34 11.90
N ILE A 139 -4.24 9.12 12.84
CA ILE A 139 -3.89 10.53 12.63
C ILE A 139 -2.83 10.65 11.52
N SER A 140 -1.76 9.86 11.60
CA SER A 140 -0.70 9.86 10.58
C SER A 140 -1.24 9.47 9.20
N GLN A 141 -2.10 8.45 9.12
CA GLN A 141 -2.68 8.00 7.85
C GLN A 141 -3.66 9.03 7.26
N THR A 142 -4.45 9.69 8.10
CA THR A 142 -5.33 10.78 7.66
C THR A 142 -4.53 11.93 7.06
N ALA A 143 -3.43 12.33 7.70
CA ALA A 143 -2.55 13.38 7.17
C ALA A 143 -1.96 12.99 5.80
N VAL A 144 -1.49 11.75 5.65
CA VAL A 144 -1.00 11.21 4.37
C VAL A 144 -2.08 11.24 3.28
N SER A 145 -3.31 10.80 3.62
CA SER A 145 -4.42 10.77 2.67
C SER A 145 -4.83 12.18 2.22
N LEU A 146 -4.87 13.13 3.14
CA LEU A 146 -5.15 14.53 2.82
C LEU A 146 -4.04 15.15 1.95
N GLY A 147 -2.78 14.84 2.24
CA GLY A 147 -1.65 15.27 1.42
C GLY A 147 -1.72 14.71 0.00
N ALA A 148 -1.95 13.41 -0.14
CA ALA A 148 -2.07 12.75 -1.44
C ALA A 148 -3.26 13.27 -2.28
N LEU A 149 -4.37 13.62 -1.62
CA LEU A 149 -5.53 14.21 -2.28
C LEU A 149 -5.29 15.67 -2.68
N GLY A 150 -4.66 16.45 -1.78
CA GLY A 150 -4.42 17.88 -1.98
C GLY A 150 -3.34 18.17 -3.02
N GLY A 151 -2.29 17.34 -3.09
CA GLY A 151 -1.14 17.57 -3.97
C GLY A 151 -1.51 17.79 -5.44
N PRO A 152 -2.20 16.86 -6.11
CA PRO A 152 -2.57 17.01 -7.51
C PRO A 152 -3.50 18.20 -7.78
N VAL A 153 -4.45 18.51 -6.87
CA VAL A 153 -5.35 19.66 -6.98
C VAL A 153 -4.54 20.95 -6.96
N LEU A 154 -3.68 21.09 -5.95
CA LEU A 154 -2.81 22.26 -5.81
C LEU A 154 -1.86 22.40 -7.01
N ALA A 155 -1.30 21.27 -7.49
CA ALA A 155 -0.45 21.28 -8.67
C ALA A 155 -1.18 21.81 -9.89
N GLY A 156 -2.37 21.29 -10.17
CA GLY A 156 -3.17 21.71 -11.31
C GLY A 156 -3.52 23.21 -11.27
N LEU A 157 -3.89 23.71 -10.09
CA LEU A 157 -4.20 25.13 -9.88
C LEU A 157 -2.95 26.01 -10.04
N LEU A 158 -1.85 25.66 -9.37
CA LEU A 158 -0.64 26.47 -9.37
C LEU A 158 0.08 26.43 -10.72
N VAL A 159 0.15 25.27 -11.37
CA VAL A 159 0.73 25.18 -12.72
C VAL A 159 -0.07 26.02 -13.73
N GLY A 160 -1.40 25.99 -13.62
CA GLY A 160 -2.26 26.78 -14.50
C GLY A 160 -2.09 28.30 -14.36
N GLN A 161 -1.71 28.79 -13.18
CA GLN A 161 -1.60 30.22 -12.89
C GLN A 161 -0.15 30.75 -12.90
N PHE A 162 0.78 29.97 -12.36
CA PHE A 162 2.15 30.40 -12.07
C PHE A 162 3.24 29.56 -12.77
N GLY A 163 2.82 28.59 -13.59
CA GLY A 163 3.76 27.65 -14.20
C GLY A 163 4.31 26.60 -13.21
N THR A 164 5.29 25.83 -13.66
CA THR A 164 5.80 24.64 -12.94
C THR A 164 6.79 24.97 -11.82
N ARG A 165 7.40 26.17 -11.83
CA ARG A 165 8.42 26.57 -10.84
C ARG A 165 7.84 26.72 -9.44
N VAL A 166 6.65 27.32 -9.30
CA VAL A 166 6.03 27.58 -7.99
C VAL A 166 5.69 26.29 -7.26
N PRO A 167 5.04 25.28 -7.88
CA PRO A 167 4.84 23.96 -7.25
C PRO A 167 6.13 23.32 -6.73
N LEU A 168 7.21 23.35 -7.50
CA LEU A 168 8.49 22.74 -7.12
C LEU A 168 9.17 23.48 -5.96
N LEU A 169 9.07 24.80 -5.91
CA LEU A 169 9.58 25.60 -4.78
C LEU A 169 8.74 25.39 -3.53
N LEU A 170 7.42 25.20 -3.66
CA LEU A 170 6.56 24.82 -2.55
C LEU A 170 6.91 23.43 -2.02
N ASP A 171 7.21 22.47 -2.89
CA ASP A 171 7.69 21.17 -2.48
C ASP A 171 9.04 21.28 -1.74
N ALA A 172 9.99 22.09 -2.22
CA ALA A 172 11.20 22.40 -1.47
C ALA A 172 10.90 22.94 -0.07
N ALA A 173 9.90 23.79 0.08
CA ALA A 173 9.47 24.33 1.37
C ALA A 173 8.86 23.23 2.26
N THR A 174 8.15 22.22 1.71
CA THR A 174 7.62 21.09 2.49
C THR A 174 8.76 20.25 3.08
N TYR A 175 9.86 20.07 2.36
CA TYR A 175 11.05 19.39 2.89
C TYR A 175 11.78 20.21 3.93
N LEU A 176 11.81 21.55 3.80
CA LEU A 176 12.32 22.41 4.88
C LEU A 176 11.42 22.34 6.13
N ALA A 177 10.11 22.23 5.96
CA ALA A 177 9.20 21.98 7.08
C ALA A 177 9.47 20.61 7.75
N LEU A 178 9.81 19.58 6.98
CA LEU A 178 10.27 18.30 7.50
C LEU A 178 11.57 18.44 8.33
N VAL A 179 12.52 19.23 7.85
CA VAL A 179 13.76 19.54 8.59
C VAL A 179 13.44 20.21 9.92
N VAL A 180 12.58 21.22 9.91
CA VAL A 180 12.13 21.91 11.14
C VAL A 180 11.43 20.93 12.09
N ALA A 181 10.54 20.08 11.57
CA ALA A 181 9.90 19.04 12.36
C ALA A 181 10.94 18.09 12.98
N GLY A 182 11.94 17.62 12.20
CA GLY A 182 13.03 16.79 12.67
C GLY A 182 13.85 17.44 13.79
N LEU A 183 14.03 18.76 13.73
CA LEU A 183 14.71 19.53 14.79
C LEU A 183 13.85 19.67 16.06
N LEU A 184 12.55 19.84 15.92
CA LEU A 184 11.60 20.06 17.01
C LEU A 184 11.17 18.75 17.69
N LEU A 185 11.18 17.63 16.99
CA LEU A 185 10.84 16.32 17.55
C LEU A 185 11.75 15.98 18.73
N ARG A 186 11.13 15.75 19.88
CA ARG A 186 11.82 15.36 21.13
C ARG A 186 12.12 13.87 21.15
N THR A 187 11.29 13.07 20.48
CA THR A 187 11.46 11.62 20.37
C THR A 187 12.56 11.30 19.37
N ARG A 188 13.56 10.53 19.78
CA ARG A 188 14.70 10.12 18.95
C ARG A 188 14.81 8.60 18.95
N ARG A 189 15.18 8.03 17.80
CA ARG A 189 15.47 6.60 17.63
C ARG A 189 16.76 6.44 16.82
N GLY A 190 17.53 5.39 17.12
CA GLY A 190 18.81 5.11 16.45
C GLY A 190 20.03 5.63 17.23
N GLY A 191 21.22 5.30 16.75
CA GLY A 191 22.49 5.76 17.34
C GLY A 191 23.03 4.95 18.53
N ARG A 192 22.32 3.92 19.02
CA ARG A 192 22.84 2.96 20.01
C ARG A 192 22.51 1.53 19.57
N ARG A 193 23.49 0.61 19.76
CA ARG A 193 23.32 -0.82 19.50
C ARG A 193 22.05 -1.33 20.18
N PRO A 194 21.15 -2.04 19.47
CA PRO A 194 19.99 -2.64 20.10
C PRO A 194 20.42 -3.80 20.99
N ALA A 195 20.03 -3.78 22.25
CA ALA A 195 19.79 -5.02 22.97
C ALA A 195 18.64 -5.71 22.22
N ALA A 196 18.76 -7.02 22.01
CA ALA A 196 17.79 -7.84 21.29
C ALA A 196 16.35 -7.53 21.74
N VAL A 197 15.55 -6.97 20.84
CA VAL A 197 14.11 -6.75 21.05
C VAL A 197 13.40 -7.80 20.21
N SER A 198 12.59 -8.59 20.90
CA SER A 198 11.76 -9.67 20.42
C SER A 198 10.93 -9.30 19.18
N SER A 199 10.90 -10.21 18.21
CA SER A 199 10.19 -10.19 16.93
C SER A 199 8.67 -9.95 17.01
N ASP A 200 8.10 -9.98 18.22
CA ASP A 200 6.65 -9.95 18.42
C ASP A 200 5.98 -8.57 18.23
N ALA A 201 6.74 -7.49 18.44
CA ALA A 201 6.19 -6.14 18.29
C ALA A 201 6.06 -5.68 16.82
N ALA A 202 6.89 -6.20 15.92
CA ALA A 202 6.85 -5.87 14.50
C ALA A 202 5.70 -6.58 13.77
N ALA A 203 5.33 -7.78 14.22
CA ALA A 203 4.22 -8.55 13.66
C ALA A 203 2.85 -7.93 13.99
N SER A 204 2.70 -7.37 15.19
CA SER A 204 1.44 -6.74 15.62
C SER A 204 1.13 -5.43 14.87
N GLN A 205 2.15 -4.72 14.35
CA GLN A 205 1.99 -3.49 13.58
C GLN A 205 1.56 -3.70 12.12
N ALA A 206 1.85 -4.87 11.55
CA ALA A 206 1.45 -5.21 10.18
C ALA A 206 -0.07 -5.41 10.03
N ALA A 207 -0.76 -5.73 11.14
CA ALA A 207 -2.18 -6.02 11.14
C ALA A 207 -3.09 -4.78 11.25
N ALA A 208 -2.57 -3.61 11.61
CA ALA A 208 -3.39 -2.47 12.03
C ALA A 208 -3.70 -1.41 10.94
N SER A 209 -3.15 -1.48 9.72
CA SER A 209 -3.44 -0.44 8.71
C SER A 209 -3.45 -0.98 7.28
N PRO A 210 -4.64 -1.16 6.68
CA PRO A 210 -4.77 -1.68 5.31
C PRO A 210 -4.22 -0.75 4.22
N ALA A 211 -4.20 0.56 4.44
CA ALA A 211 -3.72 1.53 3.45
C ALA A 211 -2.18 1.67 3.40
N ALA A 212 -1.47 1.29 4.47
CA ALA A 212 -0.01 1.35 4.50
C ALA A 212 0.68 0.17 3.78
N ALA A 213 -0.06 -0.89 3.44
CA ALA A 213 0.47 -2.07 2.77
C ALA A 213 0.83 -1.81 1.29
N ALA A 214 0.17 -0.85 0.64
CA ALA A 214 0.40 -0.52 -0.77
C ALA A 214 1.73 0.20 -1.02
N ASN A 215 2.34 0.80 0.01
CA ASN A 215 3.55 1.63 -0.13
C ASN A 215 4.73 1.19 0.78
N ARG A 216 4.76 -0.07 1.24
CA ARG A 216 5.90 -0.56 2.04
C ARG A 216 6.92 -1.29 1.18
N PRO A 217 8.16 -0.81 1.12
CA PRO A 217 9.25 -1.60 0.56
C PRO A 217 9.54 -2.82 1.44
N ALA A 218 9.79 -3.95 0.78
CA ALA A 218 10.11 -5.22 1.41
C ALA A 218 11.40 -5.14 2.25
N VAL A 219 11.29 -5.24 3.56
CA VAL A 219 12.46 -5.45 4.42
C VAL A 219 12.76 -6.95 4.42
N SER A 220 13.75 -7.36 3.65
CA SER A 220 14.35 -8.70 3.71
C SER A 220 15.51 -8.70 4.69
N GLY A 221 15.37 -9.38 5.82
CA GLY A 221 16.45 -9.53 6.79
C GLY A 221 16.02 -10.28 8.04
N GLY A 222 15.51 -11.49 7.91
CA GLY A 222 15.30 -12.43 9.03
C GLY A 222 16.37 -13.50 9.02
N VAL A 223 17.22 -13.52 10.05
CA VAL A 223 18.16 -14.62 10.35
C VAL A 223 17.34 -15.86 10.65
N ALA A 224 17.55 -16.92 9.88
CA ALA A 224 16.94 -18.22 10.08
C ALA A 224 17.50 -18.87 11.36
N THR A 225 16.65 -19.16 12.33
CA THR A 225 16.93 -20.14 13.40
C THR A 225 16.71 -21.55 12.86
N PRO A 226 17.67 -22.47 13.00
CA PRO A 226 17.47 -23.86 12.56
C PRO A 226 16.78 -24.66 13.66
N GLY A 227 15.64 -25.23 13.37
CA GLY A 227 15.01 -26.24 14.22
C GLY A 227 13.49 -26.20 14.26
N GLY A 228 12.85 -26.77 13.25
CA GLY A 228 11.42 -27.05 13.22
C GLY A 228 10.99 -27.36 11.79
N THR A 229 10.59 -28.60 11.52
CA THR A 229 9.98 -29.03 10.24
C THR A 229 8.56 -28.43 10.12
N GLU A 230 8.46 -27.11 10.08
CA GLU A 230 7.25 -26.46 9.61
C GLU A 230 7.21 -26.54 8.08
N ILE A 231 6.18 -27.22 7.57
CA ILE A 231 5.87 -27.21 6.13
C ILE A 231 5.62 -25.75 5.74
N GLY A 232 6.68 -25.05 5.32
CA GLY A 232 6.64 -23.63 5.04
C GLY A 232 5.58 -23.32 3.99
N TRP A 233 4.61 -22.46 4.31
CA TRP A 233 3.66 -21.92 3.34
C TRP A 233 4.43 -21.35 2.14
N ARG A 234 4.00 -21.71 0.94
CA ARG A 234 4.58 -21.22 -0.32
C ARG A 234 3.46 -20.70 -1.21
N LEU A 235 3.60 -19.47 -1.70
CA LEU A 235 2.65 -18.83 -2.61
C LEU A 235 2.25 -19.75 -3.79
N ARG A 236 3.21 -20.48 -4.37
CA ARG A 236 2.98 -21.39 -5.51
C ARG A 236 2.10 -22.60 -5.17
N ARG A 237 1.93 -22.93 -3.89
CA ARG A 237 1.10 -24.04 -3.41
C ARG A 237 -0.30 -23.59 -3.01
N ASP A 238 -0.54 -22.28 -2.93
CA ASP A 238 -1.84 -21.70 -2.63
C ASP A 238 -2.48 -21.14 -3.90
N PRO A 239 -3.40 -21.89 -4.57
CA PRO A 239 -3.92 -21.47 -5.86
C PRO A 239 -4.77 -20.19 -5.80
N LEU A 240 -5.46 -19.91 -4.68
CA LEU A 240 -6.27 -18.70 -4.52
C LEU A 240 -5.37 -17.46 -4.35
N MET A 241 -4.33 -17.56 -3.52
CA MET A 241 -3.35 -16.49 -3.37
C MET A 241 -2.59 -16.24 -4.67
N LEU A 242 -2.22 -17.31 -5.40
CA LEU A 242 -1.53 -17.17 -6.66
C LEU A 242 -2.40 -16.46 -7.71
N VAL A 243 -3.67 -16.85 -7.83
CA VAL A 243 -4.63 -16.22 -8.74
C VAL A 243 -4.79 -14.73 -8.38
N MET A 244 -4.96 -14.40 -7.11
CA MET A 244 -5.07 -13.00 -6.65
C MET A 244 -3.82 -12.20 -7.06
N VAL A 245 -2.62 -12.65 -6.69
CA VAL A 245 -1.37 -11.92 -6.95
C VAL A 245 -1.12 -11.73 -8.43
N VAL A 246 -1.30 -12.79 -9.24
CA VAL A 246 -1.03 -12.73 -10.67
C VAL A 246 -2.09 -11.90 -11.39
N SER A 247 -3.39 -12.08 -11.09
CA SER A 247 -4.45 -11.29 -11.73
C SER A 247 -4.28 -9.80 -11.42
N THR A 248 -4.03 -9.43 -10.16
CA THR A 248 -3.79 -8.03 -9.79
C THR A 248 -2.56 -7.47 -10.51
N ALA A 249 -1.42 -8.18 -10.48
CA ALA A 249 -0.20 -7.70 -11.14
C ALA A 249 -0.37 -7.50 -12.64
N VAL A 250 -1.04 -8.43 -13.34
CA VAL A 250 -1.26 -8.34 -14.80
C VAL A 250 -2.28 -7.25 -15.13
N VAL A 251 -3.37 -7.11 -14.38
CA VAL A 251 -4.32 -6.01 -14.60
C VAL A 251 -3.66 -4.66 -14.33
N ILE A 252 -2.89 -4.55 -13.24
CA ILE A 252 -2.14 -3.31 -12.95
C ILE A 252 -1.10 -3.02 -14.02
N ALA A 253 -0.45 -4.03 -14.61
CA ALA A 253 0.43 -3.82 -15.74
C ALA A 253 -0.33 -3.28 -16.97
N ALA A 254 -1.52 -3.79 -17.23
CA ALA A 254 -2.35 -3.35 -18.35
C ALA A 254 -2.85 -1.91 -18.17
N ILE A 255 -3.39 -1.57 -16.98
CA ILE A 255 -3.98 -0.24 -16.72
C ILE A 255 -2.95 0.76 -16.16
N GLY A 256 -1.81 0.30 -15.65
CA GLY A 256 -0.78 1.15 -15.04
C GLY A 256 -0.19 2.18 -16.02
N GLY A 257 -0.14 1.84 -17.30
CA GLY A 257 0.25 2.77 -18.37
C GLY A 257 -0.59 4.04 -18.44
N ILE A 258 -1.80 4.02 -17.90
CA ILE A 258 -2.69 5.18 -17.84
C ILE A 258 -2.04 6.34 -17.07
N ASN A 259 -1.29 6.07 -16.02
CA ASN A 259 -0.58 7.13 -15.27
C ASN A 259 0.38 7.95 -16.16
N VAL A 260 0.87 7.36 -17.27
CA VAL A 260 1.67 8.05 -18.29
C VAL A 260 0.75 8.69 -19.34
N ILE A 261 -0.24 7.93 -19.81
CA ILE A 261 -1.09 8.31 -20.95
C ILE A 261 -2.05 9.45 -20.58
N GLU A 262 -2.50 9.49 -19.33
CA GLU A 262 -3.55 10.41 -18.82
C GLU A 262 -3.23 11.88 -19.07
N VAL A 263 -2.00 12.31 -18.84
CA VAL A 263 -1.61 13.71 -19.03
C VAL A 263 -1.74 14.11 -20.51
N PHE A 264 -1.33 13.23 -21.43
CA PHE A 264 -1.47 13.46 -22.89
C PHE A 264 -2.94 13.38 -23.31
N PHE A 265 -3.70 12.43 -22.79
CA PHE A 265 -5.12 12.28 -23.09
C PHE A 265 -5.92 13.53 -22.68
N ILE A 266 -5.72 14.01 -21.44
CA ILE A 266 -6.45 15.18 -20.95
C ILE A 266 -6.00 16.44 -21.67
N ARG A 267 -4.68 16.64 -21.89
CA ARG A 267 -4.14 17.87 -22.44
C ARG A 267 -4.27 17.96 -23.97
N GLU A 268 -3.96 16.87 -24.66
CA GLU A 268 -3.89 16.88 -26.14
C GLU A 268 -5.17 16.37 -26.80
N THR A 269 -5.81 15.33 -26.25
CA THR A 269 -6.99 14.72 -26.86
C THR A 269 -8.28 15.43 -26.43
N LEU A 270 -8.42 15.79 -25.14
CA LEU A 270 -9.62 16.42 -24.60
C LEU A 270 -9.51 17.95 -24.45
N GLY A 271 -8.36 18.55 -24.74
CA GLY A 271 -8.13 19.98 -24.60
C GLY A 271 -8.26 20.51 -23.17
N GLY A 272 -8.11 19.66 -22.18
CA GLY A 272 -8.28 20.01 -20.78
C GLY A 272 -7.15 20.91 -20.24
N SER A 273 -7.43 21.70 -19.22
CA SER A 273 -6.44 22.56 -18.54
C SER A 273 -5.57 21.75 -17.57
N ALA A 274 -4.47 22.35 -17.08
CA ALA A 274 -3.66 21.78 -15.99
C ALA A 274 -4.50 21.55 -14.73
N THR A 275 -5.41 22.48 -14.41
CA THR A 275 -6.36 22.36 -13.30
C THR A 275 -7.28 21.13 -13.47
N THR A 276 -7.78 20.90 -14.69
CA THR A 276 -8.60 19.70 -14.97
C THR A 276 -7.82 18.43 -14.77
N TYR A 277 -6.56 18.37 -15.20
CA TYR A 277 -5.68 17.22 -14.95
C TYR A 277 -5.49 16.96 -13.45
N GLY A 278 -5.17 17.98 -12.67
CA GLY A 278 -5.02 17.86 -11.21
C GLY A 278 -6.29 17.38 -10.52
N LEU A 279 -7.48 17.87 -10.92
CA LEU A 279 -8.77 17.45 -10.39
C LEU A 279 -9.09 15.99 -10.74
N VAL A 280 -8.83 15.58 -11.97
CA VAL A 280 -9.06 14.19 -12.42
C VAL A 280 -8.14 13.23 -11.64
N SER A 281 -6.84 13.55 -11.53
CA SER A 281 -5.90 12.74 -10.76
C SER A 281 -6.28 12.65 -9.27
N ALA A 282 -6.73 13.76 -8.67
CA ALA A 282 -7.24 13.78 -7.29
C ALA A 282 -8.53 12.97 -7.12
N ALA A 283 -9.38 12.89 -8.13
CA ALA A 283 -10.63 12.14 -8.07
C ALA A 283 -10.39 10.63 -7.83
N TRP A 284 -9.33 10.07 -8.41
CA TRP A 284 -8.93 8.69 -8.12
C TRP A 284 -8.61 8.48 -6.63
N MET A 285 -7.79 9.37 -6.05
CA MET A 285 -7.43 9.30 -4.62
C MET A 285 -8.66 9.51 -3.72
N ALA A 286 -9.54 10.47 -4.09
CA ALA A 286 -10.77 10.73 -3.36
C ALA A 286 -11.70 9.52 -3.36
N GLY A 287 -11.81 8.81 -4.49
CA GLY A 287 -12.61 7.60 -4.62
C GLY A 287 -12.15 6.45 -3.73
N MET A 288 -10.84 6.31 -3.51
CA MET A 288 -10.30 5.22 -2.70
C MET A 288 -10.85 5.19 -1.26
N LEU A 289 -11.13 6.34 -0.67
CA LEU A 289 -11.63 6.44 0.71
C LEU A 289 -13.01 5.78 0.90
N PRO A 290 -14.08 6.20 0.17
CA PRO A 290 -15.38 5.54 0.27
C PRO A 290 -15.34 4.09 -0.21
N GLY A 291 -14.50 3.76 -1.20
CA GLY A 291 -14.31 2.40 -1.69
C GLY A 291 -13.76 1.46 -0.63
N THR A 292 -12.73 1.89 0.09
CA THR A 292 -12.17 1.15 1.23
C THR A 292 -13.24 0.90 2.30
N TRP A 293 -14.01 1.93 2.66
CA TRP A 293 -15.05 1.81 3.67
C TRP A 293 -16.17 0.84 3.23
N LEU A 294 -16.62 0.94 1.99
CA LEU A 294 -17.64 0.06 1.43
C LEU A 294 -17.15 -1.40 1.39
N ALA A 295 -15.90 -1.62 0.96
CA ALA A 295 -15.31 -2.94 0.88
C ALA A 295 -15.17 -3.59 2.27
N VAL A 296 -14.80 -2.83 3.31
CA VAL A 296 -14.76 -3.34 4.69
C VAL A 296 -16.16 -3.79 5.14
N ARG A 297 -17.21 -3.03 4.81
CA ARG A 297 -18.60 -3.43 5.12
C ARG A 297 -19.02 -4.68 4.37
N LEU A 298 -18.70 -4.75 3.09
CA LEU A 298 -19.03 -5.91 2.25
C LEU A 298 -18.26 -7.16 2.69
N ALA A 299 -16.98 -7.03 3.02
CA ALA A 299 -16.12 -8.12 3.48
C ALA A 299 -16.63 -8.80 4.77
N ARG A 300 -17.33 -8.05 5.63
CA ARG A 300 -17.98 -8.62 6.83
C ARG A 300 -19.12 -9.60 6.50
N ARG A 301 -19.64 -9.57 5.27
CA ARG A 301 -20.69 -10.48 4.77
C ARG A 301 -20.12 -11.65 3.95
N LEU A 302 -18.80 -11.67 3.76
CA LEU A 302 -18.09 -12.70 3.01
C LEU A 302 -17.39 -13.63 3.98
N ASP A 303 -17.96 -14.81 4.20
CA ASP A 303 -17.45 -15.82 5.14
C ASP A 303 -16.36 -16.69 4.50
N ASP A 304 -16.37 -16.81 3.15
CA ASP A 304 -15.45 -17.65 2.39
C ASP A 304 -14.31 -16.87 1.71
N ASP A 305 -13.15 -17.50 1.59
CA ASP A 305 -12.00 -16.95 0.89
C ASP A 305 -12.26 -16.76 -0.61
N ALA A 306 -13.12 -17.60 -1.18
CA ALA A 306 -13.53 -17.49 -2.57
C ALA A 306 -14.32 -16.21 -2.84
N GLY A 307 -15.15 -15.77 -1.88
CA GLY A 307 -15.84 -14.49 -1.90
C GLY A 307 -14.85 -13.32 -1.95
N LEU A 308 -13.78 -13.38 -1.16
CA LEU A 308 -12.73 -12.34 -1.19
C LEU A 308 -12.02 -12.28 -2.54
N VAL A 309 -11.65 -13.43 -3.13
CA VAL A 309 -11.01 -13.46 -4.46
C VAL A 309 -11.97 -12.95 -5.55
N ARG A 310 -13.26 -13.33 -5.48
CA ARG A 310 -14.27 -12.76 -6.38
C ARG A 310 -14.42 -11.26 -6.20
N GLY A 311 -14.31 -10.76 -4.96
CA GLY A 311 -14.26 -9.33 -4.63
C GLY A 311 -13.08 -8.63 -5.31
N VAL A 312 -11.88 -9.20 -5.24
CA VAL A 312 -10.68 -8.69 -5.95
C VAL A 312 -10.94 -8.64 -7.47
N LEU A 313 -11.41 -9.73 -8.08
CA LEU A 313 -11.67 -9.76 -9.53
C LEU A 313 -12.77 -8.77 -9.94
N ALA A 314 -13.85 -8.64 -9.14
CA ALA A 314 -14.92 -7.69 -9.42
C ALA A 314 -14.44 -6.24 -9.37
N THR A 315 -13.64 -5.90 -8.38
CA THR A 315 -13.07 -4.54 -8.26
C THR A 315 -12.06 -4.24 -9.37
N LEU A 316 -11.22 -5.22 -9.77
CA LEU A 316 -10.33 -5.09 -10.93
C LEU A 316 -11.13 -4.93 -12.24
N ALA A 317 -12.26 -5.66 -12.38
CA ALA A 317 -13.15 -5.50 -13.53
C ALA A 317 -13.75 -4.10 -13.59
N VAL A 318 -14.22 -3.56 -12.45
CA VAL A 318 -14.74 -2.19 -12.37
C VAL A 318 -13.66 -1.17 -12.72
N CYS A 319 -12.44 -1.29 -12.18
CA CYS A 319 -11.32 -0.43 -12.56
C CYS A 319 -11.09 -0.45 -14.07
N SER A 320 -10.98 -1.65 -14.67
CA SER A 320 -10.74 -1.81 -16.10
C SER A 320 -11.90 -1.27 -16.96
N LEU A 321 -13.14 -1.42 -16.49
CA LEU A 321 -14.33 -0.88 -17.14
C LEU A 321 -14.37 0.65 -17.11
N MET A 322 -14.02 1.27 -15.97
CA MET A 322 -13.96 2.73 -15.86
C MET A 322 -12.88 3.29 -16.81
N VAL A 323 -11.75 2.61 -16.92
CA VAL A 323 -10.70 2.95 -17.89
C VAL A 323 -11.19 2.81 -19.33
N LEU A 324 -11.92 1.73 -19.66
CA LEU A 324 -12.48 1.56 -21.00
C LEU A 324 -13.50 2.67 -21.33
N LEU A 325 -14.38 2.98 -20.39
CA LEU A 325 -15.38 4.05 -20.55
C LEU A 325 -14.70 5.43 -20.68
N ALA A 326 -13.56 5.65 -20.04
CA ALA A 326 -12.80 6.89 -20.18
C ALA A 326 -12.37 7.18 -21.64
N ALA A 327 -12.15 6.14 -22.45
CA ALA A 327 -11.85 6.32 -23.87
C ALA A 327 -13.03 6.90 -24.68
N THR A 328 -14.26 6.78 -24.20
CA THR A 328 -15.46 7.25 -24.90
C THR A 328 -15.88 8.67 -24.54
N VAL A 329 -15.25 9.28 -23.52
CA VAL A 329 -15.69 10.59 -23.04
C VAL A 329 -15.38 11.72 -24.05
N PRO A 330 -16.29 12.70 -24.20
CA PRO A 330 -16.09 13.83 -25.08
C PRO A 330 -15.32 15.00 -24.41
N ALA A 331 -15.30 15.07 -23.07
CA ALA A 331 -14.73 16.17 -22.32
C ALA A 331 -14.03 15.69 -21.04
N ALA A 332 -12.95 16.35 -20.66
CA ALA A 332 -12.11 15.95 -19.52
C ALA A 332 -12.85 15.97 -18.17
N GLY A 333 -13.85 16.83 -17.98
CA GLY A 333 -14.65 16.86 -16.73
C GLY A 333 -15.44 15.57 -16.47
N VAL A 334 -15.81 14.84 -17.52
CA VAL A 334 -16.54 13.56 -17.40
C VAL A 334 -15.63 12.44 -16.85
N LEU A 335 -14.31 12.62 -16.88
CA LEU A 335 -13.38 11.67 -16.26
C LEU A 335 -13.49 11.68 -14.73
N VAL A 336 -13.87 12.79 -14.10
CA VAL A 336 -13.94 12.92 -12.64
C VAL A 336 -14.82 11.83 -12.01
N PRO A 337 -16.10 11.66 -12.39
CA PRO A 337 -16.92 10.58 -11.82
C PRO A 337 -16.40 9.18 -12.17
N LEU A 338 -15.82 8.96 -13.35
CA LEU A 338 -15.25 7.66 -13.72
C LEU A 338 -14.03 7.34 -12.83
N TRP A 339 -13.16 8.32 -12.58
CA TRP A 339 -11.98 8.15 -11.71
C TRP A 339 -12.38 7.99 -10.24
N LEU A 340 -13.43 8.67 -9.77
CA LEU A 340 -13.99 8.42 -8.43
C LEU A 340 -14.43 6.95 -8.26
N VAL A 341 -15.15 6.41 -9.24
CA VAL A 341 -15.60 5.01 -9.20
C VAL A 341 -14.44 4.04 -9.37
N GLY A 342 -13.51 4.31 -10.28
CA GLY A 342 -12.28 3.54 -10.45
C GLY A 342 -11.43 3.52 -9.18
N GLY A 343 -11.24 4.68 -8.56
CA GLY A 343 -10.55 4.81 -7.28
C GLY A 343 -11.26 4.05 -6.15
N ALA A 344 -12.60 4.10 -6.09
CA ALA A 344 -13.37 3.34 -5.11
C ALA A 344 -13.17 1.82 -5.30
N ALA A 345 -13.18 1.34 -6.54
CA ALA A 345 -12.88 -0.04 -6.84
C ALA A 345 -11.44 -0.43 -6.44
N ASN A 346 -10.46 0.44 -6.72
CA ASN A 346 -9.06 0.21 -6.31
C ASN A 346 -8.89 0.18 -4.77
N GLY A 347 -9.56 1.09 -4.03
CA GLY A 347 -9.62 1.04 -2.58
C GLY A 347 -10.23 -0.26 -2.06
N GLY A 348 -11.26 -0.76 -2.72
CA GLY A 348 -11.90 -2.05 -2.41
C GLY A 348 -11.00 -3.25 -2.68
N GLU A 349 -10.30 -3.25 -3.81
CA GLU A 349 -9.33 -4.28 -4.19
C GLU A 349 -8.26 -4.45 -3.09
N ASN A 350 -7.68 -3.36 -2.64
CA ASN A 350 -6.69 -3.36 -1.56
C ASN A 350 -7.23 -4.00 -0.27
N VAL A 351 -8.49 -3.74 0.11
CA VAL A 351 -9.12 -4.35 1.29
C VAL A 351 -9.27 -5.86 1.12
N PHE A 352 -9.84 -6.31 0.00
CA PHE A 352 -10.05 -7.75 -0.23
C PHE A 352 -8.74 -8.52 -0.31
N ALA A 353 -7.72 -7.98 -0.99
CA ALA A 353 -6.38 -8.58 -1.08
C ALA A 353 -5.69 -8.69 0.29
N ASN A 354 -5.77 -7.63 1.11
CA ASN A 354 -5.22 -7.63 2.45
C ASN A 354 -5.92 -8.64 3.37
N LEU A 355 -7.26 -8.71 3.33
CA LEU A 355 -8.04 -9.66 4.12
C LEU A 355 -7.77 -11.10 3.71
N LEU A 356 -7.70 -11.39 2.41
CA LEU A 356 -7.36 -12.73 1.92
C LEU A 356 -5.97 -13.15 2.41
N THR A 357 -4.98 -12.26 2.32
CA THR A 357 -3.63 -12.52 2.80
C THR A 357 -3.61 -12.78 4.31
N ALA A 358 -4.35 -11.98 5.09
CA ALA A 358 -4.44 -12.15 6.54
C ALA A 358 -5.12 -13.46 6.96
N ARG A 359 -6.12 -13.94 6.19
CA ARG A 359 -6.84 -15.19 6.50
C ARG A 359 -6.04 -16.43 6.12
N ARG A 360 -5.38 -16.43 4.96
CA ARG A 360 -4.75 -17.63 4.39
C ARG A 360 -3.30 -17.85 4.78
N VAL A 361 -2.59 -16.78 5.10
CA VAL A 361 -1.16 -16.87 5.38
C VAL A 361 -0.91 -16.96 6.88
N PRO A 362 -0.16 -17.98 7.36
CA PRO A 362 0.27 -18.07 8.75
C PRO A 362 0.96 -16.80 9.21
N GLU A 363 0.75 -16.41 10.46
CA GLU A 363 1.20 -15.14 11.02
C GLU A 363 2.70 -14.89 10.82
N ALA A 364 3.52 -15.91 11.06
CA ALA A 364 4.97 -15.86 10.88
C ALA A 364 5.41 -15.54 9.43
N MET A 365 4.55 -15.80 8.44
CA MET A 365 4.85 -15.60 7.01
C MET A 365 4.08 -14.45 6.36
N ARG A 366 3.17 -13.78 7.06
CA ARG A 366 2.34 -12.69 6.53
C ARG A 366 3.17 -11.55 5.96
N ALA A 367 4.23 -11.13 6.68
CA ALA A 367 5.12 -10.07 6.21
C ALA A 367 5.74 -10.39 4.84
N ARG A 368 6.16 -11.65 4.64
CA ARG A 368 6.73 -12.12 3.36
C ARG A 368 5.67 -12.18 2.25
N ALA A 369 4.44 -12.57 2.57
CA ALA A 369 3.34 -12.59 1.62
C ALA A 369 2.96 -11.17 1.15
N TYR A 370 2.82 -10.22 2.09
CA TYR A 370 2.58 -8.82 1.76
C TYR A 370 3.71 -8.21 0.91
N ALA A 371 4.97 -8.53 1.23
CA ALA A 371 6.11 -8.10 0.46
C ALA A 371 6.07 -8.64 -0.98
N SER A 372 5.73 -9.93 -1.14
CA SER A 372 5.61 -10.57 -2.46
C SER A 372 4.46 -9.96 -3.28
N TYR A 373 3.30 -9.71 -2.64
CA TYR A 373 2.18 -9.03 -3.27
C TYR A 373 2.54 -7.60 -3.70
N GLY A 374 3.11 -6.80 -2.80
CA GLY A 374 3.54 -5.44 -3.10
C GLY A 374 4.58 -5.38 -4.22
N ALA A 375 5.54 -6.31 -4.23
CA ALA A 375 6.53 -6.40 -5.31
C ALA A 375 5.89 -6.75 -6.66
N ALA A 376 4.89 -7.64 -6.69
CA ALA A 376 4.17 -8.00 -7.91
C ALA A 376 3.34 -6.82 -8.45
N VAL A 377 2.63 -6.10 -7.58
CA VAL A 377 1.86 -4.90 -7.92
C VAL A 377 2.78 -3.79 -8.43
N GLN A 378 3.89 -3.52 -7.73
CA GLN A 378 4.84 -2.49 -8.12
C GLN A 378 5.56 -2.83 -9.43
N GLY A 379 5.95 -4.09 -9.60
CA GLY A 379 6.52 -4.57 -10.87
C GLY A 379 5.54 -4.44 -12.04
N GLY A 380 4.26 -4.77 -11.80
CA GLY A 380 3.18 -4.54 -12.77
C GLY A 380 3.05 -3.06 -13.16
N SER A 381 3.00 -2.16 -12.17
CA SER A 381 2.93 -0.71 -12.41
C SER A 381 4.11 -0.20 -13.24
N MET A 382 5.34 -0.60 -12.89
CA MET A 382 6.55 -0.20 -13.63
C MET A 382 6.52 -0.70 -15.09
N ALA A 383 6.10 -1.96 -15.30
CA ALA A 383 5.91 -2.50 -16.64
C ALA A 383 4.84 -1.70 -17.42
N GLY A 384 3.74 -1.36 -16.75
CA GLY A 384 2.68 -0.51 -17.34
C GLY A 384 3.19 0.88 -17.74
N PHE A 385 4.00 1.53 -16.90
CA PHE A 385 4.61 2.83 -17.22
C PHE A 385 5.49 2.75 -18.49
N LEU A 386 6.35 1.75 -18.57
CA LEU A 386 7.22 1.54 -19.74
C LEU A 386 6.42 1.26 -21.01
N ILE A 387 5.47 0.33 -20.92
CA ILE A 387 4.64 -0.05 -22.07
C ILE A 387 3.78 1.15 -22.52
N GLY A 388 3.12 1.83 -21.59
CA GLY A 388 2.28 3.00 -21.89
C GLY A 388 3.07 4.12 -22.55
N GLY A 389 4.25 4.45 -22.02
CA GLY A 389 5.09 5.49 -22.60
C GLY A 389 5.70 5.14 -23.96
N ALA A 390 6.09 3.87 -24.14
CA ALA A 390 6.60 3.40 -25.43
C ALA A 390 5.51 3.39 -26.52
N LEU A 391 4.31 2.95 -26.17
CA LEU A 391 3.18 2.89 -27.10
C LEU A 391 2.67 4.30 -27.49
N LEU A 392 2.80 5.30 -26.61
CA LEU A 392 2.46 6.69 -26.94
C LEU A 392 3.28 7.28 -28.10
N ALA A 393 4.45 6.68 -28.41
CA ALA A 393 5.26 7.13 -29.53
C ALA A 393 4.64 6.76 -30.90
N VAL A 394 3.75 5.76 -30.94
CA VAL A 394 3.20 5.20 -32.19
C VAL A 394 1.67 5.17 -32.23
N VAL A 395 1.00 5.27 -31.08
CA VAL A 395 -0.46 5.18 -30.98
C VAL A 395 -1.00 6.37 -30.21
N PRO A 396 -2.06 7.03 -30.69
CA PRO A 396 -2.71 8.13 -29.97
C PRO A 396 -3.23 7.73 -28.58
N PRO A 397 -3.40 8.67 -27.65
CA PRO A 397 -3.79 8.36 -26.26
C PRO A 397 -5.14 7.64 -26.14
N ARG A 398 -6.16 8.04 -26.93
CA ARG A 398 -7.52 7.48 -26.81
C ARG A 398 -7.60 5.98 -27.07
N PRO A 399 -7.11 5.41 -28.19
CA PRO A 399 -7.07 3.96 -28.40
C PRO A 399 -6.19 3.22 -27.40
N LEU A 400 -5.14 3.84 -26.83
CA LEU A 400 -4.34 3.23 -25.78
C LEU A 400 -5.13 3.03 -24.49
N ILE A 401 -5.92 4.04 -24.07
CA ILE A 401 -6.81 3.93 -22.91
C ILE A 401 -7.86 2.85 -23.15
N ALA A 402 -8.49 2.82 -24.34
CA ALA A 402 -9.44 1.78 -24.70
C ALA A 402 -8.81 0.38 -24.64
N GLY A 403 -7.63 0.22 -25.25
CA GLY A 403 -6.85 -1.02 -25.24
C GLY A 403 -6.49 -1.49 -23.83
N ALA A 404 -6.02 -0.58 -22.98
CA ALA A 404 -5.70 -0.89 -21.59
C ALA A 404 -6.93 -1.42 -20.82
N GLY A 405 -8.09 -0.76 -20.98
CA GLY A 405 -9.34 -1.20 -20.36
C GLY A 405 -9.81 -2.55 -20.89
N VAL A 406 -9.74 -2.79 -22.20
CA VAL A 406 -10.09 -4.08 -22.82
C VAL A 406 -9.17 -5.19 -22.31
N VAL A 407 -7.86 -4.97 -22.33
CA VAL A 407 -6.88 -5.96 -21.85
C VAL A 407 -7.11 -6.27 -20.38
N GLY A 408 -7.36 -5.25 -19.53
CA GLY A 408 -7.67 -5.46 -18.13
C GLY A 408 -8.92 -6.32 -17.92
N LEU A 409 -10.02 -6.07 -18.66
CA LEU A 409 -11.23 -6.88 -18.62
C LEU A 409 -10.99 -8.31 -19.11
N LEU A 410 -10.26 -8.50 -20.20
CA LEU A 410 -9.93 -9.83 -20.73
C LEU A 410 -9.13 -10.63 -19.72
N VAL A 411 -8.16 -10.00 -19.05
CA VAL A 411 -7.39 -10.65 -17.98
C VAL A 411 -8.31 -11.11 -16.85
N VAL A 412 -9.21 -10.26 -16.37
CA VAL A 412 -10.18 -10.66 -15.34
C VAL A 412 -11.02 -11.84 -15.81
N LEU A 413 -11.57 -11.81 -17.03
CA LEU A 413 -12.38 -12.90 -17.59
C LEU A 413 -11.59 -14.23 -17.67
N VAL A 414 -10.31 -14.18 -18.04
CA VAL A 414 -9.42 -15.37 -18.06
C VAL A 414 -9.25 -15.95 -16.67
N PHE A 415 -9.17 -15.11 -15.62
CA PHE A 415 -8.95 -15.58 -14.25
C PHE A 415 -10.23 -16.10 -13.55
N VAL A 416 -11.44 -15.73 -13.98
CA VAL A 416 -12.71 -16.26 -13.42
C VAL A 416 -12.75 -17.79 -13.37
N PRO A 417 -12.47 -18.56 -14.46
CA PRO A 417 -12.50 -20.02 -14.40
C PRO A 417 -11.42 -20.61 -13.50
N PHE A 418 -10.28 -19.93 -13.31
CA PHE A 418 -9.25 -20.39 -12.39
C PHE A 418 -9.71 -20.29 -10.93
N VAL A 419 -10.40 -19.21 -10.57
CA VAL A 419 -11.04 -19.06 -9.24
C VAL A 419 -12.05 -20.18 -9.02
N THR A 420 -12.97 -20.42 -9.97
CA THR A 420 -14.00 -21.46 -9.82
C THR A 420 -13.38 -22.85 -9.67
N ARG A 421 -12.31 -23.16 -10.39
CA ARG A 421 -11.55 -24.42 -10.26
C ARG A 421 -10.83 -24.51 -8.92
N ALA A 422 -10.19 -23.42 -8.46
CA ALA A 422 -9.48 -23.37 -7.20
C ALA A 422 -10.43 -23.57 -6.00
N VAL A 423 -11.63 -22.95 -6.07
CA VAL A 423 -12.69 -23.13 -5.07
C VAL A 423 -13.18 -24.58 -5.02
N ARG A 424 -13.47 -25.19 -6.17
CA ARG A 424 -13.88 -26.61 -6.22
C ARG A 424 -12.84 -27.54 -5.61
N ARG A 425 -11.55 -27.30 -5.86
CA ARG A 425 -10.45 -28.10 -5.27
C ARG A 425 -10.35 -27.95 -3.75
N SER A 426 -10.55 -26.75 -3.23
CA SER A 426 -10.53 -26.52 -1.79
C SER A 426 -11.76 -27.16 -1.09
N SER A 427 -12.93 -27.18 -1.74
CA SER A 427 -14.13 -27.84 -1.22
C SER A 427 -14.00 -29.38 -1.24
N SER A 428 -13.39 -29.95 -2.28
CA SER A 428 -13.16 -31.41 -2.36
C SER A 428 -12.08 -31.89 -1.39
N ALA A 429 -11.08 -31.09 -1.07
CA ALA A 429 -10.06 -31.41 -0.07
C ALA A 429 -10.63 -31.40 1.37
N GLY A 430 -11.62 -30.55 1.64
CA GLY A 430 -12.33 -30.51 2.93
C GLY A 430 -13.26 -31.72 3.16
N LEU A 431 -13.75 -32.33 2.09
CA LEU A 431 -14.61 -33.54 2.14
C LEU A 431 -13.80 -34.83 2.23
N ALA A 432 -12.50 -34.80 1.96
CA ALA A 432 -11.58 -35.94 2.03
C ALA A 432 -10.85 -36.09 3.39
N THR A 433 -11.37 -35.53 4.48
CA THR A 433 -10.88 -35.83 5.80
C THR A 433 -11.25 -37.30 6.08
N PRO A 434 -10.30 -38.23 6.25
CA PRO A 434 -10.62 -39.62 6.59
C PRO A 434 -11.43 -39.61 7.86
N GLY A 435 -12.53 -40.38 7.84
CA GLY A 435 -13.40 -40.53 9.00
C GLY A 435 -12.59 -40.80 10.26
N ARG A 436 -12.94 -40.10 11.31
CA ARG A 436 -12.51 -40.37 12.68
C ARG A 436 -12.49 -41.88 12.83
N PRO A 437 -11.38 -42.51 13.27
CA PRO A 437 -11.41 -43.92 13.58
C PRO A 437 -12.59 -44.16 14.53
N ALA A 438 -13.44 -45.15 14.19
CA ALA A 438 -14.53 -45.54 15.05
C ALA A 438 -13.92 -45.81 16.43
N GLU A 439 -14.44 -45.17 17.47
CA GLU A 439 -14.16 -45.54 18.85
C GLU A 439 -14.42 -47.03 18.96
N PRO A 440 -13.48 -47.81 19.49
CA PRO A 440 -13.75 -49.25 19.72
C PRO A 440 -14.96 -49.36 20.65
N GLU A 441 -15.98 -50.07 20.18
CA GLU A 441 -17.16 -50.47 20.93
C GLU A 441 -16.67 -51.11 22.24
N PRO A 442 -17.18 -50.72 23.43
CA PRO A 442 -16.78 -51.35 24.68
C PRO A 442 -17.21 -52.82 24.62
N ALA A 443 -16.24 -53.74 24.71
CA ALA A 443 -16.47 -55.16 24.76
C ALA A 443 -17.47 -55.50 25.87
N ALA A 444 -18.61 -56.07 25.45
CA ALA A 444 -19.58 -56.69 26.35
C ALA A 444 -18.95 -57.89 26.99
N GLY A 445 -19.00 -57.97 28.30
CA GLY A 445 -18.83 -59.22 29.06
C GLY A 445 -17.72 -59.18 30.10
N ASP A 446 -18.10 -58.87 31.34
CA ASP A 446 -17.90 -59.88 32.44
C ASP A 446 -18.72 -59.42 33.66
N THR A 447 -19.74 -60.18 33.87
CA THR A 447 -20.54 -60.27 35.11
C THR A 447 -19.72 -60.87 36.26
N VAL A 448 -19.40 -60.12 37.30
CA VAL A 448 -19.15 -60.68 38.62
C VAL A 448 -19.71 -59.75 39.71
N GLY A 449 -20.51 -60.35 40.55
CA GLY A 449 -21.43 -60.00 41.55
C GLY A 449 -21.06 -59.06 42.70
N PRO A 450 -22.01 -58.89 43.58
CA PRO A 450 -22.06 -57.76 44.53
C PRO A 450 -21.53 -58.17 45.91
N TRP A 451 -20.76 -57.34 46.55
CA TRP A 451 -20.56 -57.44 48.00
C TRP A 451 -20.39 -56.09 48.70
N LEU A 452 -21.35 -55.83 49.62
CA LEU A 452 -21.29 -55.21 50.95
C LEU A 452 -20.87 -53.74 51.02
N SER A 453 -21.81 -52.84 51.25
CA SER A 453 -22.43 -52.38 52.50
C SER A 453 -21.51 -51.73 53.53
N ALA A 454 -22.04 -50.70 54.06
CA ALA A 454 -21.87 -50.04 55.35
C ALA A 454 -20.86 -48.93 55.44
N SER A 455 -21.37 -47.78 55.65
CA SER A 455 -21.67 -47.06 56.88
C SER A 455 -20.69 -45.90 57.21
N HIS A 456 -21.18 -44.87 57.48
CA HIS A 456 -21.24 -43.88 58.55
C HIS A 456 -21.22 -42.44 57.96
N ALA A 457 -22.27 -41.68 57.94
CA ALA A 457 -22.96 -41.03 59.07
C ALA A 457 -22.13 -39.91 59.75
N ARG A 458 -22.74 -38.71 59.69
CA ARG A 458 -22.58 -37.57 60.61
C ARG A 458 -21.38 -36.66 60.41
N GLY A 459 -21.48 -35.39 60.40
CA GLY A 459 -22.38 -34.42 61.02
C GLY A 459 -21.97 -33.03 60.54
N SER A 460 -22.93 -32.19 60.29
CA SER A 460 -23.42 -31.02 61.04
C SER A 460 -22.42 -29.99 61.49
N GLY A 461 -22.75 -28.76 61.14
CA GLY A 461 -22.38 -27.55 61.92
C GLY A 461 -22.00 -26.38 61.05
N THR A 462 -22.97 -25.49 60.59
CA THR A 462 -23.27 -24.17 61.17
C THR A 462 -22.02 -23.31 61.41
N SER A 463 -21.85 -22.13 60.93
CA SER A 463 -22.54 -20.87 60.91
C SER A 463 -21.50 -19.72 60.85
N SER A 464 -21.84 -18.69 60.09
CA SER A 464 -21.65 -17.28 60.40
C SER A 464 -20.28 -16.72 60.80
N SER A 465 -19.72 -15.88 60.01
CA SER A 465 -19.65 -14.43 60.16
C SER A 465 -19.06 -13.77 58.93
#